data_a4e1a246e10610fdf7d31f24c38f066d
#
_entry.id   a4e1a246e10610fdf7d31f24c38f066d
#
_cell.length_a   1.000
_cell.length_b   1.000
_cell.length_c   1.000
_cell.angle_alpha   90.00
_cell.angle_beta   90.00
_cell.angle_gamma   90.00
#
_symmetry.space_group_name_H-M   'P 1'
#
loop_
_entity.id
_entity.type
_entity.pdbx_description
1 polymer ?
#
loop_
_entity_poly.entity_id
_entity_poly.type
_entity_poly.pdbx_seq_one_letter_code
_entity_poly.pdbx_strand_id
1 'polypeptide(L)'
;MMKTPSAEVKLQAVIKGARAILEEKSFQKSARAIFDYCCELTGAVSGYVALLSSDGKENEVLFLEAGGMPCTVDTELPMPIRGLRAVAYETHRAVFDNNFMNSDWIKFLPAGHVALHNVMFAPLNIEGKTVGIMGLANKPSDFTAEDAEIATVFGELAAIALLNSRYIDLLNEKTESLERALAQVRTLHGLLPICSHCKKIRNDEGFWTKVESYLSEHTDVKFSHGMCPDCLRELYPKYAETVMDRLKTPGKD
;
A
#
# COMPACT_ATOMS: atom_id res chain seq x y z
N MET A 1 -14.74 -36.82 16.70
CA MET A 1 -14.73 -35.54 17.42
C MET A 1 -13.38 -34.86 17.14
N MET A 2 -13.38 -33.81 16.34
CA MET A 2 -12.16 -33.00 16.22
C MET A 2 -11.88 -32.34 17.58
N LYS A 3 -10.67 -32.51 18.08
CA LYS A 3 -10.27 -31.84 19.33
C LYS A 3 -10.20 -30.33 19.11
N THR A 4 -10.80 -29.56 20.01
CA THR A 4 -10.60 -28.10 20.04
C THR A 4 -9.10 -27.79 20.02
N PRO A 5 -8.64 -26.89 19.11
CA PRO A 5 -7.22 -26.53 19.03
C PRO A 5 -6.71 -26.00 20.37
N SER A 6 -5.52 -26.41 20.80
CA SER A 6 -4.92 -25.91 22.04
C SER A 6 -4.65 -24.38 21.90
N ALA A 7 -4.56 -23.70 23.07
CA ALA A 7 -4.23 -22.27 23.11
C ALA A 7 -2.93 -21.95 22.37
N GLU A 8 -1.95 -22.86 22.41
CA GLU A 8 -0.68 -22.72 21.70
C GLU A 8 -0.88 -22.74 20.18
N VAL A 9 -1.70 -23.65 19.65
CA VAL A 9 -2.03 -23.75 18.21
C VAL A 9 -2.74 -22.49 17.75
N LYS A 10 -3.70 -21.97 18.52
CA LYS A 10 -4.39 -20.72 18.22
C LYS A 10 -3.45 -19.53 18.18
N LEU A 11 -2.56 -19.40 19.16
CA LEU A 11 -1.57 -18.34 19.23
C LEU A 11 -0.61 -18.40 18.02
N GLN A 12 -0.14 -19.59 17.66
CA GLN A 12 0.73 -19.77 16.51
C GLN A 12 0.06 -19.36 15.18
N ALA A 13 -1.23 -19.68 15.01
CA ALA A 13 -1.97 -19.29 13.82
C ALA A 13 -2.20 -17.76 13.75
N VAL A 14 -2.49 -17.10 14.86
CA VAL A 14 -2.59 -15.63 14.94
C VAL A 14 -1.24 -14.98 14.60
N ILE A 15 -0.13 -15.51 15.12
CA ILE A 15 1.22 -15.02 14.79
C ILE A 15 1.52 -15.18 13.29
N LYS A 16 1.17 -16.31 12.69
CA LYS A 16 1.33 -16.54 11.24
C LYS A 16 0.48 -15.56 10.43
N GLY A 17 -0.78 -15.32 10.82
CA GLY A 17 -1.65 -14.33 10.20
C GLY A 17 -1.06 -12.92 10.28
N ALA A 18 -0.53 -12.53 11.45
CA ALA A 18 0.14 -11.24 11.61
C ALA A 18 1.42 -11.12 10.78
N ARG A 19 2.20 -12.18 10.63
CA ARG A 19 3.38 -12.19 9.73
C ARG A 19 2.99 -12.02 8.26
N ALA A 20 1.92 -12.64 7.81
CA ALA A 20 1.43 -12.48 6.45
C ALA A 20 1.15 -11.01 6.09
N ILE A 21 0.77 -10.17 7.07
CA ILE A 21 0.58 -8.74 6.86
C ILE A 21 1.90 -8.02 6.58
N LEU A 22 2.99 -8.47 7.20
CA LEU A 22 4.32 -7.85 7.07
C LEU A 22 5.08 -8.35 5.85
N GLU A 23 4.88 -9.60 5.47
CA GLU A 23 5.64 -10.27 4.39
C GLU A 23 5.00 -10.07 3.02
N GLU A 24 3.67 -9.95 2.97
CA GLU A 24 2.94 -9.80 1.72
C GLU A 24 2.71 -8.33 1.37
N LYS A 25 3.05 -7.97 0.12
CA LYS A 25 2.92 -6.59 -0.35
C LYS A 25 1.52 -6.19 -0.82
N SER A 26 0.65 -7.18 -1.08
CA SER A 26 -0.71 -6.90 -1.54
C SER A 26 -1.75 -7.42 -0.55
N PHE A 27 -2.81 -6.64 -0.36
CA PHE A 27 -3.92 -7.03 0.51
C PHE A 27 -4.50 -8.40 0.13
N GLN A 28 -4.67 -8.69 -1.16
CA GLN A 28 -5.24 -9.94 -1.61
C GLN A 28 -4.45 -11.17 -1.13
N LYS A 29 -3.12 -11.11 -1.13
CA LYS A 29 -2.27 -12.21 -0.65
C LYS A 29 -2.32 -12.34 0.87
N SER A 30 -2.23 -11.23 1.60
CA SER A 30 -2.36 -11.23 3.06
C SER A 30 -3.72 -11.76 3.48
N ALA A 31 -4.80 -11.29 2.85
CA ALA A 31 -6.16 -11.73 3.13
C ALA A 31 -6.36 -13.23 2.85
N ARG A 32 -5.73 -13.76 1.79
CA ARG A 32 -5.77 -15.20 1.49
C ARG A 32 -5.09 -16.01 2.58
N ALA A 33 -3.88 -15.65 2.99
CA ALA A 33 -3.16 -16.35 4.05
C ALA A 33 -3.93 -16.28 5.39
N ILE A 34 -4.48 -15.12 5.75
CA ILE A 34 -5.29 -14.92 6.95
C ILE A 34 -6.55 -15.82 6.91
N PHE A 35 -7.24 -15.87 5.78
CA PHE A 35 -8.39 -16.73 5.56
C PHE A 35 -8.04 -18.22 5.72
N ASP A 36 -6.95 -18.67 5.12
CA ASP A 36 -6.50 -20.07 5.18
C ASP A 36 -6.19 -20.49 6.63
N TYR A 37 -5.53 -19.64 7.42
CA TYR A 37 -5.29 -19.91 8.86
C TYR A 37 -6.59 -19.90 9.68
N CYS A 38 -7.54 -19.02 9.34
CA CYS A 38 -8.85 -19.03 9.98
C CYS A 38 -9.60 -20.33 9.69
N CYS A 39 -9.58 -20.80 8.45
CA CYS A 39 -10.16 -22.08 8.04
C CYS A 39 -9.50 -23.26 8.76
N GLU A 40 -8.16 -23.27 8.88
CA GLU A 40 -7.42 -24.30 9.59
C GLU A 40 -7.87 -24.42 11.05
N LEU A 41 -8.09 -23.29 11.73
CA LEU A 41 -8.50 -23.29 13.14
C LEU A 41 -9.98 -23.60 13.35
N THR A 42 -10.85 -23.06 12.51
CA THR A 42 -12.30 -23.24 12.64
C THR A 42 -12.79 -24.55 12.04
N GLY A 43 -12.04 -25.12 11.09
CA GLY A 43 -12.44 -26.30 10.33
C GLY A 43 -13.42 -25.99 9.18
N ALA A 44 -13.60 -24.73 8.82
CA ALA A 44 -14.38 -24.36 7.64
C ALA A 44 -13.67 -24.84 6.36
N VAL A 45 -14.43 -25.37 5.39
CA VAL A 45 -13.85 -25.90 4.15
C VAL A 45 -14.11 -25.03 2.93
N SER A 46 -14.97 -24.05 3.05
CA SER A 46 -15.30 -23.10 1.98
C SER A 46 -15.51 -21.70 2.56
N GLY A 47 -15.44 -20.70 1.71
CA GLY A 47 -15.66 -19.32 2.11
C GLY A 47 -15.12 -18.31 1.12
N TYR A 48 -15.05 -17.06 1.54
CA TYR A 48 -14.56 -15.95 0.72
C TYR A 48 -14.11 -14.77 1.58
N VAL A 49 -13.38 -13.87 0.97
CA VAL A 49 -13.17 -12.52 1.52
C VAL A 49 -13.69 -11.51 0.50
N ALA A 50 -14.43 -10.53 0.98
CA ALA A 50 -14.96 -9.47 0.16
C ALA A 50 -14.84 -8.12 0.87
N LEU A 51 -14.67 -7.06 0.10
CA LEU A 51 -14.71 -5.68 0.58
C LEU A 51 -16.08 -5.07 0.33
N LEU A 52 -16.40 -4.07 1.12
CA LEU A 52 -17.56 -3.22 0.90
C LEU A 52 -17.30 -2.35 -0.33
N SER A 53 -18.23 -2.33 -1.27
CA SER A 53 -18.19 -1.44 -2.43
C SER A 53 -18.14 0.04 -2.01
N SER A 54 -17.66 0.88 -2.91
CA SER A 54 -17.51 2.32 -2.65
C SER A 54 -18.83 3.03 -2.33
N ASP A 55 -19.96 2.54 -2.85
CA ASP A 55 -21.30 3.04 -2.57
C ASP A 55 -21.97 2.40 -1.33
N GLY A 56 -21.30 1.44 -0.71
CA GLY A 56 -21.74 0.78 0.52
C GLY A 56 -22.88 -0.22 0.36
N LYS A 57 -23.22 -0.64 -0.85
CA LYS A 57 -24.42 -1.48 -1.10
C LYS A 57 -24.16 -2.95 -1.30
N GLU A 58 -22.96 -3.30 -1.71
CA GLU A 58 -22.62 -4.68 -2.05
C GLU A 58 -21.20 -5.07 -1.64
N ASN A 59 -20.92 -6.36 -1.72
CA ASN A 59 -19.59 -6.91 -1.47
C ASN A 59 -18.87 -7.16 -2.79
N GLU A 60 -17.69 -6.62 -2.94
CA GLU A 60 -16.73 -6.90 -4.01
C GLU A 60 -15.84 -8.08 -3.57
N VAL A 61 -16.05 -9.24 -4.20
CA VAL A 61 -15.33 -10.47 -3.82
C VAL A 61 -13.88 -10.39 -4.27
N LEU A 62 -12.94 -10.55 -3.32
CA LEU A 62 -11.53 -10.65 -3.63
C LEU A 62 -11.11 -12.03 -4.10
N PHE A 63 -11.66 -13.05 -3.45
CA PHE A 63 -11.52 -14.45 -3.82
C PHE A 63 -12.59 -15.28 -3.15
N LEU A 64 -12.86 -16.44 -3.76
CA LEU A 64 -13.80 -17.44 -3.29
C LEU A 64 -13.12 -18.81 -3.26
N GLU A 65 -13.37 -19.56 -2.19
CA GLU A 65 -12.92 -20.94 -2.00
C GLU A 65 -14.18 -21.85 -1.89
N ALA A 66 -14.40 -22.64 -2.90
CA ALA A 66 -15.59 -23.53 -2.95
C ALA A 66 -15.40 -24.84 -2.17
N GLY A 67 -14.22 -25.10 -1.62
CA GLY A 67 -13.94 -26.35 -0.89
C GLY A 67 -14.03 -27.61 -1.76
N GLY A 68 -13.75 -27.48 -3.05
CA GLY A 68 -13.84 -28.58 -4.02
C GLY A 68 -15.28 -28.93 -4.45
N MET A 69 -16.26 -28.17 -4.03
CA MET A 69 -17.68 -28.41 -4.39
C MET A 69 -18.03 -27.67 -5.69
N PRO A 70 -18.90 -28.29 -6.57
CA PRO A 70 -19.33 -27.64 -7.79
C PRO A 70 -20.20 -26.40 -7.45
N CYS A 71 -19.81 -25.25 -7.96
CA CYS A 71 -20.58 -24.02 -7.89
C CYS A 71 -20.79 -23.51 -9.33
N THR A 72 -22.03 -23.29 -9.75
CA THR A 72 -22.37 -22.79 -11.09
C THR A 72 -22.90 -21.37 -11.08
N VAL A 73 -22.73 -20.67 -9.94
CA VAL A 73 -23.12 -19.27 -9.82
C VAL A 73 -22.16 -18.42 -10.66
N ASP A 74 -22.72 -17.50 -11.43
CA ASP A 74 -21.95 -16.50 -12.15
C ASP A 74 -21.17 -15.60 -11.16
N THR A 75 -19.87 -15.51 -11.34
CA THR A 75 -18.97 -14.72 -10.48
C THR A 75 -19.20 -13.22 -10.60
N GLU A 76 -19.83 -12.77 -11.69
CA GLU A 76 -20.16 -11.37 -11.94
C GLU A 76 -21.50 -10.93 -11.29
N LEU A 77 -22.23 -11.86 -10.66
CA LEU A 77 -23.48 -11.51 -10.00
C LEU A 77 -23.22 -10.57 -8.81
N PRO A 78 -24.01 -9.48 -8.70
CA PRO A 78 -23.94 -8.58 -7.56
C PRO A 78 -24.14 -9.33 -6.23
N MET A 79 -23.33 -9.00 -5.23
CA MET A 79 -23.44 -9.58 -3.90
C MET A 79 -23.93 -8.53 -2.87
N PRO A 80 -25.22 -8.15 -2.90
CA PRO A 80 -25.76 -7.11 -2.04
C PRO A 80 -25.69 -7.53 -0.57
N ILE A 81 -25.57 -6.52 0.32
CA ILE A 81 -25.56 -6.71 1.77
C ILE A 81 -26.97 -7.01 2.23
N ARG A 82 -27.24 -8.28 2.46
CA ARG A 82 -28.55 -8.77 2.91
C ARG A 82 -28.42 -10.07 3.69
N GLY A 83 -29.51 -10.46 4.35
CA GLY A 83 -29.55 -11.70 5.13
C GLY A 83 -28.58 -11.68 6.31
N LEU A 84 -28.05 -12.85 6.66
CA LEU A 84 -27.13 -12.98 7.81
C LEU A 84 -25.87 -12.10 7.68
N ARG A 85 -25.42 -11.81 6.46
CA ARG A 85 -24.31 -10.86 6.23
C ARG A 85 -24.64 -9.45 6.73
N ALA A 86 -25.85 -8.97 6.47
CA ALA A 86 -26.27 -7.64 6.93
C ALA A 86 -26.18 -7.54 8.47
N VAL A 87 -26.55 -8.62 9.18
CA VAL A 87 -26.40 -8.66 10.63
C VAL A 87 -24.95 -8.49 11.09
N ALA A 88 -23.99 -9.11 10.37
CA ALA A 88 -22.57 -8.92 10.67
C ALA A 88 -22.12 -7.46 10.45
N TYR A 89 -22.58 -6.82 9.37
CA TYR A 89 -22.30 -5.41 9.10
C TYR A 89 -22.90 -4.46 10.14
N GLU A 90 -24.14 -4.74 10.59
CA GLU A 90 -24.87 -3.92 11.56
C GLU A 90 -24.32 -4.07 13.01
N THR A 91 -23.97 -5.30 13.37
CA THR A 91 -23.51 -5.61 14.74
C THR A 91 -22.01 -5.47 14.93
N HIS A 92 -21.24 -5.37 13.84
CA HIS A 92 -19.77 -5.36 13.82
C HIS A 92 -19.15 -6.58 14.54
N ARG A 93 -19.85 -7.72 14.56
CA ARG A 93 -19.45 -8.97 15.21
C ARG A 93 -19.61 -10.14 14.28
N ALA A 94 -18.84 -11.20 14.55
CA ALA A 94 -19.03 -12.46 13.85
C ALA A 94 -20.40 -13.06 14.21
N VAL A 95 -21.09 -13.50 13.19
CA VAL A 95 -22.42 -14.14 13.29
C VAL A 95 -22.41 -15.45 12.51
N PHE A 96 -23.15 -16.46 12.98
CA PHE A 96 -23.22 -17.74 12.29
C PHE A 96 -24.61 -18.37 12.38
N ASP A 97 -24.88 -19.27 11.44
CA ASP A 97 -26.09 -20.11 11.39
C ASP A 97 -25.68 -21.54 11.02
N ASN A 98 -26.04 -22.51 11.87
CA ASN A 98 -25.69 -23.91 11.69
C ASN A 98 -26.75 -24.70 10.93
N ASN A 99 -27.86 -24.09 10.54
CA ASN A 99 -28.93 -24.71 9.77
C ASN A 99 -29.35 -23.83 8.59
N PHE A 100 -28.36 -23.30 7.89
CA PHE A 100 -28.55 -22.27 6.89
C PHE A 100 -29.54 -22.66 5.78
N MET A 101 -29.51 -23.92 5.31
CA MET A 101 -30.42 -24.40 4.24
C MET A 101 -31.90 -24.44 4.67
N ASN A 102 -32.17 -24.40 6.00
CA ASN A 102 -33.55 -24.37 6.53
C ASN A 102 -33.86 -23.02 7.21
N SER A 103 -32.98 -22.05 7.07
CA SER A 103 -33.18 -20.70 7.63
C SER A 103 -33.90 -19.77 6.64
N ASP A 104 -34.40 -18.63 7.16
CA ASP A 104 -34.97 -17.58 6.32
C ASP A 104 -33.97 -16.94 5.36
N TRP A 105 -32.68 -17.20 5.57
CA TRP A 105 -31.59 -16.64 4.77
C TRP A 105 -31.45 -17.31 3.40
N ILE A 106 -31.95 -18.55 3.22
CA ILE A 106 -31.85 -19.31 1.96
C ILE A 106 -32.45 -18.54 0.76
N LYS A 107 -33.45 -17.71 0.99
CA LYS A 107 -34.11 -16.89 -0.06
C LYS A 107 -33.15 -15.90 -0.74
N PHE A 108 -32.00 -15.64 -0.13
CA PHE A 108 -30.98 -14.75 -0.67
C PHE A 108 -29.88 -15.49 -1.43
N LEU A 109 -29.91 -16.82 -1.45
CA LEU A 109 -28.92 -17.62 -2.16
C LEU A 109 -29.29 -17.70 -3.64
N PRO A 110 -28.35 -17.39 -4.58
CA PRO A 110 -28.62 -17.49 -5.99
C PRO A 110 -28.79 -18.97 -6.43
N ALA A 111 -29.54 -19.18 -7.49
CA ALA A 111 -29.68 -20.52 -8.08
C ALA A 111 -28.31 -21.04 -8.54
N GLY A 112 -28.04 -22.34 -8.33
CA GLY A 112 -26.78 -22.97 -8.70
C GLY A 112 -25.65 -22.79 -7.65
N HIS A 113 -25.96 -22.15 -6.52
CA HIS A 113 -24.98 -22.04 -5.42
C HIS A 113 -24.78 -23.41 -4.75
N VAL A 114 -23.54 -23.67 -4.35
CA VAL A 114 -23.24 -24.85 -3.51
C VAL A 114 -24.07 -24.81 -2.24
N ALA A 115 -24.53 -26.00 -1.79
CA ALA A 115 -25.26 -26.11 -0.54
C ALA A 115 -24.39 -25.63 0.66
N LEU A 116 -24.97 -24.77 1.49
CA LEU A 116 -24.33 -24.22 2.67
C LEU A 116 -25.00 -24.77 3.92
N HIS A 117 -24.44 -25.83 4.52
CA HIS A 117 -25.02 -26.44 5.72
C HIS A 117 -24.95 -25.51 6.91
N ASN A 118 -23.79 -24.94 7.12
CA ASN A 118 -23.54 -23.89 8.10
C ASN A 118 -22.70 -22.78 7.50
N VAL A 119 -22.88 -21.57 8.01
CA VAL A 119 -22.16 -20.38 7.56
C VAL A 119 -21.79 -19.51 8.74
N MET A 120 -20.70 -18.78 8.59
CA MET A 120 -20.26 -17.74 9.52
C MET A 120 -19.76 -16.53 8.72
N PHE A 121 -20.07 -15.33 9.22
CA PHE A 121 -19.59 -14.09 8.65
C PHE A 121 -18.87 -13.31 9.73
N ALA A 122 -17.57 -13.07 9.53
CA ALA A 122 -16.70 -12.25 10.37
C ALA A 122 -16.44 -10.92 9.70
N PRO A 123 -16.81 -9.78 10.32
CA PRO A 123 -16.60 -8.47 9.73
C PRO A 123 -15.12 -8.05 9.79
N LEU A 124 -14.68 -7.30 8.78
CA LEU A 124 -13.43 -6.56 8.77
C LEU A 124 -13.72 -5.14 9.25
N ASN A 125 -13.34 -4.82 10.48
CA ASN A 125 -13.67 -3.54 11.10
C ASN A 125 -12.47 -2.59 11.12
N ILE A 126 -12.66 -1.36 10.63
CA ILE A 126 -11.69 -0.25 10.72
C ILE A 126 -12.41 0.93 11.37
N GLU A 127 -11.88 1.44 12.48
CA GLU A 127 -12.42 2.62 13.18
C GLU A 127 -13.93 2.51 13.49
N GLY A 128 -14.37 1.31 13.91
CA GLY A 128 -15.77 1.04 14.25
C GLY A 128 -16.72 0.89 13.07
N LYS A 129 -16.22 0.82 11.85
CA LYS A 129 -17.00 0.58 10.62
C LYS A 129 -16.58 -0.73 9.98
N THR A 130 -17.56 -1.50 9.52
CA THR A 130 -17.28 -2.71 8.75
C THR A 130 -17.01 -2.33 7.29
N VAL A 131 -15.80 -2.62 6.82
CA VAL A 131 -15.30 -2.29 5.47
C VAL A 131 -15.18 -3.51 4.56
N GLY A 132 -15.51 -4.67 5.06
CA GLY A 132 -15.46 -5.94 4.33
C GLY A 132 -15.94 -7.08 5.22
N ILE A 133 -15.92 -8.28 4.67
CA ILE A 133 -16.39 -9.46 5.36
C ILE A 133 -15.59 -10.70 4.96
N MET A 134 -15.35 -11.57 5.91
CA MET A 134 -14.84 -12.92 5.70
C MET A 134 -16.02 -13.88 5.92
N GLY A 135 -16.44 -14.57 4.86
CA GLY A 135 -17.43 -15.63 4.92
C GLY A 135 -16.75 -16.99 5.06
N LEU A 136 -17.19 -17.80 5.99
CA LEU A 136 -16.75 -19.17 6.24
C LEU A 136 -17.96 -20.11 6.15
N ALA A 137 -17.79 -21.30 5.60
CA ALA A 137 -18.91 -22.23 5.47
C ALA A 137 -18.48 -23.68 5.44
N ASN A 138 -19.49 -24.54 5.59
CA ASN A 138 -19.41 -25.99 5.44
C ASN A 138 -18.36 -26.65 6.38
N LYS A 139 -18.25 -26.14 7.61
CA LYS A 139 -17.55 -26.86 8.67
C LYS A 139 -18.22 -28.24 8.87
N PRO A 140 -17.45 -29.35 9.02
CA PRO A 140 -18.02 -30.69 9.22
C PRO A 140 -18.85 -30.85 10.49
N SER A 141 -18.73 -29.92 11.44
CA SER A 141 -19.55 -29.82 12.65
C SER A 141 -20.17 -28.45 12.75
N ASP A 142 -20.98 -28.19 13.76
CA ASP A 142 -21.55 -26.86 14.01
C ASP A 142 -20.45 -25.84 14.32
N PHE A 143 -20.64 -24.60 13.87
CA PHE A 143 -19.89 -23.46 14.36
C PHE A 143 -20.25 -23.18 15.81
N THR A 144 -19.28 -22.78 16.60
CA THR A 144 -19.43 -22.49 18.03
C THR A 144 -19.13 -21.00 18.30
N ALA A 145 -19.45 -20.53 19.50
CA ALA A 145 -19.04 -19.20 19.94
C ALA A 145 -17.52 -19.00 19.91
N GLU A 146 -16.75 -20.07 20.19
CA GLU A 146 -15.28 -20.03 20.10
C GLU A 146 -14.80 -19.87 18.67
N ASP A 147 -15.44 -20.51 17.70
CA ASP A 147 -15.13 -20.29 16.26
C ASP A 147 -15.43 -18.83 15.87
N ALA A 148 -16.50 -18.24 16.39
CA ALA A 148 -16.84 -16.84 16.14
C ALA A 148 -15.81 -15.87 16.73
N GLU A 149 -15.28 -16.18 17.92
CA GLU A 149 -14.18 -15.40 18.51
C GLU A 149 -12.91 -15.50 17.66
N ILE A 150 -12.54 -16.70 17.21
CA ILE A 150 -11.40 -16.93 16.29
C ILE A 150 -11.62 -16.14 15.01
N ALA A 151 -12.77 -16.29 14.35
CA ALA A 151 -13.07 -15.61 13.11
C ALA A 151 -13.06 -14.07 13.27
N THR A 152 -13.49 -13.54 14.42
CA THR A 152 -13.41 -12.11 14.75
C THR A 152 -11.95 -11.64 14.77
N VAL A 153 -11.04 -12.37 15.44
CA VAL A 153 -9.62 -12.03 15.48
C VAL A 153 -9.00 -12.02 14.07
N PHE A 154 -9.35 -13.02 13.25
CA PHE A 154 -8.85 -13.05 11.86
C PHE A 154 -9.48 -11.98 10.97
N GLY A 155 -10.74 -11.59 11.22
CA GLY A 155 -11.38 -10.44 10.58
C GLY A 155 -10.65 -9.14 10.91
N GLU A 156 -10.23 -8.94 12.16
CA GLU A 156 -9.42 -7.80 12.57
C GLU A 156 -8.03 -7.80 11.92
N LEU A 157 -7.37 -8.97 11.84
CA LEU A 157 -6.09 -9.09 11.12
C LEU A 157 -6.25 -8.74 9.64
N ALA A 158 -7.31 -9.18 8.99
CA ALA A 158 -7.60 -8.82 7.61
C ALA A 158 -7.89 -7.31 7.45
N ALA A 159 -8.57 -6.69 8.40
CA ALA A 159 -8.79 -5.25 8.42
C ALA A 159 -7.47 -4.46 8.57
N ILE A 160 -6.56 -4.92 9.43
CA ILE A 160 -5.22 -4.34 9.58
C ILE A 160 -4.43 -4.50 8.26
N ALA A 161 -4.49 -5.66 7.62
CA ALA A 161 -3.83 -5.90 6.33
C ALA A 161 -4.35 -4.95 5.24
N LEU A 162 -5.67 -4.73 5.19
CA LEU A 162 -6.30 -3.79 4.26
C LEU A 162 -5.82 -2.35 4.50
N LEU A 163 -5.82 -1.92 5.76
CA LEU A 163 -5.38 -0.59 6.14
C LEU A 163 -3.90 -0.37 5.80
N ASN A 164 -3.06 -1.34 6.10
CA ASN A 164 -1.63 -1.29 5.78
C ASN A 164 -1.39 -1.19 4.26
N SER A 165 -2.09 -2.00 3.45
CA SER A 165 -2.00 -1.91 1.99
C SER A 165 -2.41 -0.53 1.47
N ARG A 166 -3.52 0.03 1.96
CA ARG A 166 -3.98 1.37 1.58
C ARG A 166 -2.97 2.48 1.93
N TYR A 167 -2.31 2.37 3.09
CA TYR A 167 -1.27 3.33 3.47
C TYR A 167 -0.03 3.22 2.59
N ILE A 168 0.39 2.01 2.22
CA ILE A 168 1.50 1.80 1.30
C ILE A 168 1.20 2.42 -0.06
N ASP A 169 0.00 2.19 -0.61
CA ASP A 169 -0.42 2.75 -1.89
C ASP A 169 -0.45 4.28 -1.85
N LEU A 170 -1.00 4.86 -0.78
CA LEU A 170 -1.04 6.31 -0.57
C LEU A 170 0.38 6.91 -0.46
N LEU A 171 1.27 6.26 0.28
CA LEU A 171 2.66 6.71 0.43
C LEU A 171 3.40 6.67 -0.92
N ASN A 172 3.22 5.63 -1.72
CA ASN A 172 3.81 5.53 -3.05
C ASN A 172 3.31 6.66 -3.95
N GLU A 173 2.00 6.91 -4.00
CA GLU A 173 1.41 8.01 -4.76
C GLU A 173 1.98 9.38 -4.36
N LYS A 174 2.10 9.63 -3.04
CA LYS A 174 2.66 10.88 -2.52
C LYS A 174 4.15 11.02 -2.85
N THR A 175 4.92 9.94 -2.76
CA THR A 175 6.34 9.93 -3.10
C THR A 175 6.54 10.27 -4.57
N GLU A 176 5.81 9.62 -5.48
CA GLU A 176 5.87 9.92 -6.91
C GLU A 176 5.45 11.35 -7.24
N SER A 177 4.44 11.88 -6.53
CA SER A 177 3.99 13.26 -6.70
C SER A 177 5.07 14.26 -6.26
N LEU A 178 5.73 14.00 -5.13
CA LEU A 178 6.83 14.83 -4.63
C LEU A 178 8.04 14.80 -5.58
N GLU A 179 8.41 13.62 -6.10
CA GLU A 179 9.52 13.49 -7.05
C GLU A 179 9.24 14.28 -8.34
N ARG A 180 8.00 14.21 -8.85
CA ARG A 180 7.58 15.00 -10.02
C ARG A 180 7.66 16.51 -9.75
N ALA A 181 7.20 16.96 -8.58
CA ALA A 181 7.26 18.37 -8.20
C ALA A 181 8.72 18.85 -8.06
N LEU A 182 9.60 18.05 -7.44
CA LEU A 182 11.04 18.35 -7.34
C LEU A 182 11.72 18.43 -8.70
N ALA A 183 11.36 17.54 -9.64
CA ALA A 183 11.88 17.56 -11.00
C ALA A 183 11.46 18.84 -11.73
N GLN A 184 10.22 19.30 -11.56
CA GLN A 184 9.73 20.56 -12.13
C GLN A 184 10.48 21.77 -11.58
N VAL A 185 10.70 21.83 -10.26
CA VAL A 185 11.49 22.90 -9.63
C VAL A 185 12.89 22.95 -10.19
N ARG A 186 13.59 21.82 -10.34
CA ARG A 186 14.93 21.75 -10.94
C ARG A 186 14.95 22.25 -12.38
N THR A 187 13.91 21.96 -13.17
CA THR A 187 13.82 22.41 -14.56
C THR A 187 13.60 23.92 -14.67
N LEU A 188 12.80 24.49 -13.80
CA LEU A 188 12.57 25.95 -13.75
C LEU A 188 13.83 26.73 -13.32
N HIS A 189 14.68 26.14 -12.49
CA HIS A 189 15.97 26.73 -12.07
C HIS A 189 17.10 26.51 -13.08
N GLY A 190 16.88 25.73 -14.15
CA GLY A 190 17.88 25.40 -15.17
C GLY A 190 18.19 26.53 -16.15
N LEU A 191 17.35 27.55 -16.27
CA LEU A 191 17.53 28.68 -17.16
C LEU A 191 17.81 29.96 -16.38
N LEU A 192 19.10 30.29 -16.24
CA LEU A 192 19.51 31.55 -15.61
C LEU A 192 19.49 32.69 -16.66
N PRO A 193 18.67 33.73 -16.46
CA PRO A 193 18.66 34.88 -17.34
C PRO A 193 19.97 35.67 -17.20
N ILE A 194 20.81 35.63 -18.23
CA ILE A 194 22.07 36.37 -18.26
C ILE A 194 22.03 37.54 -19.20
N CYS A 195 22.68 38.63 -18.86
CA CYS A 195 22.88 39.75 -19.72
C CYS A 195 23.78 39.36 -20.92
N SER A 196 23.32 39.57 -22.16
CA SER A 196 24.07 39.22 -23.36
C SER A 196 25.42 39.97 -23.44
N HIS A 197 25.51 41.18 -22.90
CA HIS A 197 26.70 42.02 -22.91
C HIS A 197 27.63 41.76 -21.72
N CYS A 198 27.19 42.06 -20.48
CA CYS A 198 28.07 42.02 -19.29
C CYS A 198 28.03 40.70 -18.52
N LYS A 199 27.25 39.70 -18.97
CA LYS A 199 27.14 38.35 -18.40
C LYS A 199 26.65 38.29 -16.94
N LYS A 200 26.12 39.36 -16.37
CA LYS A 200 25.46 39.36 -15.09
C LYS A 200 24.19 38.49 -15.11
N ILE A 201 23.88 37.82 -14.02
CA ILE A 201 22.66 37.06 -13.85
C ILE A 201 21.58 37.96 -13.23
N ARG A 202 20.35 37.84 -13.70
CA ARG A 202 19.19 38.46 -13.10
C ARG A 202 18.63 37.52 -12.04
N ASN A 203 18.63 37.96 -10.76
CA ASN A 203 18.05 37.21 -9.67
C ASN A 203 16.50 37.29 -9.67
N ASP A 204 15.85 36.52 -8.80
CA ASP A 204 14.37 36.45 -8.72
C ASP A 204 13.74 37.77 -8.29
N GLU A 205 14.49 38.66 -7.62
CA GLU A 205 14.07 40.00 -7.24
C GLU A 205 14.23 41.03 -8.38
N GLY A 206 14.78 40.61 -9.54
CA GLY A 206 14.96 41.45 -10.71
C GLY A 206 16.27 42.22 -10.78
N PHE A 207 17.18 42.04 -9.82
CA PHE A 207 18.48 42.71 -9.79
C PHE A 207 19.54 41.92 -10.55
N TRP A 208 20.51 42.66 -11.15
CA TRP A 208 21.61 42.08 -11.90
C TRP A 208 22.86 41.93 -11.03
N THR A 209 23.25 40.68 -10.73
CA THR A 209 24.41 40.31 -9.92
C THR A 209 25.50 39.64 -10.75
N LYS A 210 26.75 39.62 -10.25
CA LYS A 210 27.81 38.85 -10.90
C LYS A 210 27.54 37.36 -10.76
N VAL A 211 27.96 36.58 -11.79
CA VAL A 211 27.77 35.13 -11.82
C VAL A 211 28.36 34.46 -10.57
N GLU A 212 29.55 34.88 -10.17
CA GLU A 212 30.26 34.35 -8.99
C GLU A 212 29.47 34.58 -7.70
N SER A 213 28.92 35.79 -7.51
CA SER A 213 28.10 36.13 -6.35
C SER A 213 26.85 35.30 -6.29
N TYR A 214 26.14 35.21 -7.41
CA TYR A 214 24.90 34.42 -7.52
C TYR A 214 25.13 32.94 -7.22
N LEU A 215 26.18 32.33 -7.80
CA LEU A 215 26.49 30.92 -7.57
C LEU A 215 26.96 30.65 -6.11
N SER A 216 27.72 31.57 -5.50
CA SER A 216 28.15 31.44 -4.12
C SER A 216 26.98 31.54 -3.12
N GLU A 217 25.94 32.30 -3.45
CA GLU A 217 24.72 32.44 -2.63
C GLU A 217 23.75 31.25 -2.77
N HIS A 218 23.73 30.60 -3.95
CA HIS A 218 22.74 29.57 -4.28
C HIS A 218 23.31 28.15 -4.36
N THR A 219 24.64 28.00 -4.19
CA THR A 219 25.33 26.69 -4.26
C THR A 219 26.50 26.66 -3.29
N ASP A 220 27.04 25.48 -2.97
CA ASP A 220 28.23 25.29 -2.15
C ASP A 220 29.55 25.57 -2.91
N VAL A 221 29.49 26.14 -4.12
CA VAL A 221 30.66 26.42 -4.97
C VAL A 221 31.47 27.59 -4.39
N LYS A 222 32.77 27.40 -4.22
CA LYS A 222 33.72 28.43 -3.86
C LYS A 222 34.60 28.79 -5.04
N PHE A 223 34.76 30.07 -5.29
CA PHE A 223 35.61 30.56 -6.37
C PHE A 223 37.02 30.89 -5.84
N SER A 224 38.05 30.41 -6.54
CA SER A 224 39.43 30.88 -6.40
C SER A 224 39.76 31.81 -7.56
N HIS A 225 40.50 32.85 -7.31
CA HIS A 225 40.92 33.79 -8.34
C HIS A 225 42.18 33.31 -9.03
N GLY A 226 42.16 33.31 -10.34
CA GLY A 226 43.31 33.04 -11.18
C GLY A 226 43.22 33.83 -12.47
N MET A 227 44.27 33.84 -13.22
CA MET A 227 44.35 34.51 -14.51
C MET A 227 44.60 33.47 -15.62
N CYS A 228 43.72 33.43 -16.61
CA CYS A 228 43.90 32.51 -17.73
C CYS A 228 45.06 32.97 -18.63
N PRO A 229 45.65 32.07 -19.42
CA PRO A 229 46.80 32.41 -20.30
C PRO A 229 46.53 33.56 -21.23
N ASP A 230 45.33 33.67 -21.74
CA ASP A 230 44.99 34.73 -22.75
C ASP A 230 44.91 36.09 -22.05
N CYS A 231 44.25 36.20 -20.91
CA CYS A 231 44.24 37.40 -20.11
C CYS A 231 45.65 37.79 -19.57
N LEU A 232 46.46 36.80 -19.28
CA LEU A 232 47.85 37.06 -18.83
C LEU A 232 48.67 37.67 -19.97
N ARG A 233 48.53 37.20 -21.20
CA ARG A 233 49.20 37.77 -22.40
C ARG A 233 48.70 39.18 -22.72
N GLU A 234 47.39 39.42 -22.58
CA GLU A 234 46.78 40.72 -22.85
C GLU A 234 47.16 41.79 -21.86
N LEU A 235 47.06 41.48 -20.54
CA LEU A 235 47.24 42.46 -19.46
C LEU A 235 48.70 42.58 -19.00
N TYR A 236 49.50 41.52 -19.14
CA TYR A 236 50.90 41.47 -18.66
C TYR A 236 51.82 40.83 -19.71
N PRO A 237 51.90 41.36 -20.94
CA PRO A 237 52.67 40.75 -22.04
C PRO A 237 54.15 40.51 -21.71
N LYS A 238 54.76 41.39 -20.90
CA LYS A 238 56.17 41.25 -20.51
C LYS A 238 56.45 40.07 -19.56
N TYR A 239 55.46 39.58 -18.83
CA TYR A 239 55.61 38.52 -17.87
C TYR A 239 54.94 37.22 -18.31
N ALA A 240 54.13 37.26 -19.35
CA ALA A 240 53.29 36.12 -19.79
C ALA A 240 54.11 34.89 -20.11
N GLU A 241 55.19 35.03 -20.90
CA GLU A 241 56.03 33.91 -21.28
C GLU A 241 56.73 33.24 -20.07
N THR A 242 57.26 34.04 -19.14
CA THR A 242 57.94 33.56 -17.96
C THR A 242 57.00 32.79 -16.98
N VAL A 243 55.77 33.26 -16.83
CA VAL A 243 54.76 32.61 -16.01
C VAL A 243 54.23 31.34 -16.67
N MET A 244 54.01 31.36 -17.96
CA MET A 244 53.53 30.22 -18.73
C MET A 244 54.54 29.08 -18.78
N ASP A 245 55.83 29.35 -18.87
CA ASP A 245 56.87 28.35 -18.80
C ASP A 245 56.99 27.69 -17.40
N ARG A 246 56.74 28.43 -16.33
CA ARG A 246 56.66 27.89 -14.96
C ARG A 246 55.45 27.02 -14.75
N LEU A 247 54.31 27.31 -15.40
CA LEU A 247 53.09 26.50 -15.30
C LEU A 247 53.18 25.18 -16.12
N LYS A 248 54.07 25.12 -17.12
CA LYS A 248 54.33 23.91 -17.91
C LYS A 248 55.27 22.93 -17.21
N THR A 249 56.00 23.34 -16.20
CA THR A 249 56.82 22.46 -15.35
C THR A 249 56.01 22.16 -14.09
N PRO A 250 55.38 20.98 -13.92
CA PRO A 250 54.79 20.61 -12.67
C PRO A 250 55.91 20.50 -11.64
N GLY A 251 55.85 21.39 -10.61
CA GLY A 251 56.77 21.31 -9.49
C GLY A 251 56.76 19.92 -8.86
N LYS A 252 57.93 19.32 -8.80
CA LYS A 252 58.20 18.26 -7.86
C LYS A 252 58.39 18.94 -6.51
N ASP A 253 57.37 18.81 -5.64
CA ASP A 253 57.50 18.83 -4.18
C ASP A 253 56.42 17.90 -3.60
#